data_33697e9d4e38094b45a6188467c49459
#
_entry.id   33697e9d4e38094b45a6188467c49459
#
_cell.length_a   1.000
_cell.length_b   1.000
_cell.length_c   1.000
_cell.angle_alpha   90.00
_cell.angle_beta   90.00
_cell.angle_gamma   90.00
#
_symmetry.space_group_name_H-M   'P 1'
#
loop_
_entity.id
_entity.type
_entity.pdbx_description
1 polymer ?
#
loop_
_entity_poly.entity_id
_entity_poly.type
_entity_poly.pdbx_seq_one_letter_code
_entity_poly.pdbx_strand_id
1 'polypeptide(L)'
;ILTIEIKCPSVYTHVKYATSVKDAETLKALKPEYYWQIMAEMSCTNADKGIFVSYCPWLKYPLHCVEIERNEEDIRMMLNRVTEAEKIAVSIVDNIVSNNKTKE
;
A
#
# COMPACT_ATOMS: atom_id res chain seq x y z
N ILE A 1 12.07 3.93 -13.28
CA ILE A 1 10.61 3.82 -13.13
C ILE A 1 10.21 4.37 -11.76
N LEU A 2 9.15 5.13 -11.75
CA LEU A 2 8.66 5.83 -10.57
C LEU A 2 7.16 5.58 -10.46
N THR A 3 6.70 5.23 -9.24
CA THR A 3 5.26 5.14 -8.97
C THR A 3 4.79 6.40 -8.26
N ILE A 4 3.56 6.80 -8.52
CA ILE A 4 2.96 7.96 -7.87
C ILE A 4 1.60 7.55 -7.34
N GLU A 5 1.39 7.75 -6.03
CA GLU A 5 0.11 7.49 -5.37
C GLU A 5 -0.48 8.81 -4.92
N ILE A 6 -1.63 9.18 -5.49
CA ILE A 6 -2.26 10.46 -5.24
C ILE A 6 -3.50 10.25 -4.38
N LYS A 7 -3.58 11.01 -3.28
CA LYS A 7 -4.75 11.06 -2.41
C LYS A 7 -5.30 12.49 -2.42
N CYS A 8 -6.63 12.59 -2.44
CA CYS A 8 -7.33 13.88 -2.44
C CYS A 8 -8.19 13.98 -1.17
N PRO A 9 -7.56 14.19 -0.01
CA PRO A 9 -8.29 14.21 1.26
C PRO A 9 -9.01 15.54 1.51
N SER A 10 -9.76 15.58 2.62
CA SER A 10 -10.32 16.83 3.12
C SER A 10 -9.21 17.78 3.54
N VAL A 11 -9.56 19.07 3.73
CA VAL A 11 -8.60 20.09 4.17
C VAL A 11 -7.93 19.68 5.48
N TYR A 12 -8.70 19.22 6.45
CA TYR A 12 -8.16 18.80 7.76
C TYR A 12 -7.14 17.67 7.60
N THR A 13 -7.48 16.65 6.83
CA THR A 13 -6.61 15.50 6.62
C THR A 13 -5.35 15.88 5.83
N HIS A 14 -5.49 16.75 4.82
CA HIS A 14 -4.34 17.23 4.06
C HIS A 14 -3.35 17.98 4.96
N VAL A 15 -3.84 18.87 5.83
CA VAL A 15 -2.99 19.59 6.77
C VAL A 15 -2.28 18.62 7.71
N LYS A 16 -2.98 17.57 8.15
CA LYS A 16 -2.38 16.52 8.98
C LYS A 16 -1.23 15.82 8.25
N TYR A 17 -1.42 15.48 6.97
CA TYR A 17 -0.36 14.86 6.18
C TYR A 17 0.81 15.82 5.97
N ALA A 18 0.52 17.07 5.63
CA ALA A 18 1.57 18.08 5.38
C ALA A 18 2.44 18.33 6.61
N THR A 19 1.88 18.19 7.80
CA THR A 19 2.61 18.43 9.06
C THR A 19 3.24 17.18 9.64
N SER A 20 2.71 16.00 9.34
CA SER A 20 3.11 14.75 10.01
C SER A 20 3.80 13.74 9.11
N VAL A 21 3.51 13.71 7.80
CA VAL A 21 4.11 12.76 6.87
C VAL A 21 5.26 13.43 6.15
N LYS A 22 6.49 13.02 6.47
CA LYS A 22 7.71 13.62 5.93
C LYS A 22 8.62 12.62 5.25
N ASP A 23 8.42 11.33 5.52
CA ASP A 23 9.22 10.23 4.96
C ASP A 23 8.44 8.92 4.99
N ALA A 24 9.08 7.84 4.57
CA ALA A 24 8.46 6.52 4.57
C ALA A 24 8.07 6.05 5.97
N GLU A 25 8.90 6.32 6.97
CA GLU A 25 8.63 5.87 8.35
C GLU A 25 7.42 6.55 8.95
N THR A 26 7.28 7.86 8.76
CA THR A 26 6.13 8.60 9.26
C THR A 26 4.85 8.22 8.52
N LEU A 27 4.92 7.96 7.22
CA LEU A 27 3.77 7.45 6.47
C LEU A 27 3.36 6.07 6.97
N LYS A 28 4.32 5.18 7.18
CA LYS A 28 4.06 3.82 7.68
C LYS A 28 3.40 3.85 9.06
N ALA A 29 3.82 4.77 9.92
CA ALA A 29 3.27 4.92 11.26
C ALA A 29 1.86 5.52 11.25
N LEU A 30 1.63 6.54 10.43
CA LEU A 30 0.35 7.28 10.41
C LEU A 30 -0.70 6.57 9.55
N LYS A 31 -0.32 6.10 8.39
CA LYS A 31 -1.20 5.45 7.42
C LYS A 31 -0.52 4.20 6.83
N PRO A 32 -0.44 3.11 7.60
CA PRO A 32 0.22 1.90 7.13
C PRO A 32 -0.39 1.35 5.84
N GLU A 33 -1.71 1.47 5.65
CA GLU A 33 -2.38 1.01 4.44
C GLU A 33 -1.84 1.72 3.18
N TYR A 34 -1.49 3.00 3.26
CA TYR A 34 -0.92 3.73 2.13
C TYR A 34 0.53 3.34 1.88
N TYR A 35 1.30 3.14 2.95
CA TYR A 35 2.67 2.68 2.84
C TYR A 35 2.74 1.32 2.12
N TRP A 36 1.94 0.36 2.56
CA TRP A 36 1.94 -0.97 1.97
C TRP A 36 1.40 -0.98 0.54
N GLN A 37 0.45 -0.10 0.23
CA GLN A 37 -0.04 0.08 -1.13
C GLN A 37 1.10 0.53 -2.06
N ILE A 38 1.91 1.50 -1.62
CA ILE A 38 3.06 1.99 -2.39
C ILE A 38 4.12 0.90 -2.55
N MET A 39 4.40 0.13 -1.49
CA MET A 39 5.32 -1.00 -1.59
C MET A 39 4.83 -2.05 -2.60
N ALA A 40 3.54 -2.35 -2.60
CA ALA A 40 2.94 -3.27 -3.56
C ALA A 40 3.07 -2.76 -5.00
N GLU A 41 2.81 -1.49 -5.22
CA GLU A 41 2.96 -0.86 -6.54
C GLU A 41 4.41 -0.92 -7.02
N MET A 42 5.38 -0.64 -6.15
CA MET A 42 6.79 -0.73 -6.50
C MET A 42 7.21 -2.17 -6.80
N SER A 43 6.67 -3.13 -6.07
CA SER A 43 6.93 -4.55 -6.32
C SER A 43 6.42 -4.99 -7.69
N CYS A 44 5.19 -4.57 -8.05
CA CYS A 44 4.57 -4.96 -9.31
C CYS A 44 5.23 -4.31 -10.52
N THR A 45 5.72 -3.09 -10.39
CA THR A 45 6.31 -2.31 -11.48
C THR A 45 7.83 -2.37 -11.51
N ASN A 46 8.44 -2.96 -10.51
CA ASN A 46 9.89 -2.96 -10.30
C ASN A 46 10.46 -1.53 -10.19
N ALA A 47 9.69 -0.61 -9.65
CA ALA A 47 10.12 0.77 -9.43
C ALA A 47 11.04 0.87 -8.21
N ASP A 48 12.02 1.77 -8.29
CA ASP A 48 12.97 2.02 -7.20
C ASP A 48 12.43 3.00 -6.18
N LYS A 49 11.53 3.88 -6.61
CA LYS A 49 10.97 4.95 -5.80
C LYS A 49 9.50 5.10 -6.04
N GLY A 50 8.79 5.54 -4.99
CA GLY A 50 7.41 5.95 -5.07
C GLY A 50 7.27 7.37 -4.54
N ILE A 51 6.24 8.07 -4.95
CA ILE A 51 5.90 9.37 -4.40
C ILE A 51 4.49 9.30 -3.84
N PHE A 52 4.36 9.64 -2.57
CA PHE A 52 3.07 9.86 -1.93
C PHE A 52 2.69 11.32 -2.14
N VAL A 53 1.52 11.57 -2.74
CA VAL A 53 1.04 12.92 -3.02
C VAL A 53 -0.30 13.11 -2.34
N SER A 54 -0.39 14.15 -1.51
CA SER A 54 -1.66 14.63 -0.98
C SER A 54 -2.03 15.91 -1.72
N TYR A 55 -3.22 15.95 -2.30
CA TYR A 55 -3.70 17.09 -3.08
C TYR A 55 -4.99 17.63 -2.47
N CYS A 56 -4.99 18.93 -2.17
CA CYS A 56 -6.17 19.64 -1.71
C CYS A 56 -6.22 21.00 -2.40
N PRO A 57 -7.09 21.18 -3.42
CA PRO A 57 -7.09 22.40 -4.24
C PRO A 57 -7.54 23.64 -3.51
N TRP A 58 -8.16 23.49 -2.33
CA TRP A 58 -8.74 24.59 -1.57
C TRP A 58 -7.70 25.38 -0.76
N LEU A 59 -6.43 24.93 -0.73
CA LEU A 59 -5.36 25.55 0.05
C LEU A 59 -4.38 26.30 -0.87
N LYS A 60 -3.69 27.27 -0.28
CA LYS A 60 -2.66 28.03 -0.99
C LYS A 60 -1.53 27.15 -1.49
N TYR A 61 -1.15 26.14 -0.70
CA TYR A 61 -0.16 25.13 -1.08
C TYR A 61 -0.89 23.78 -1.23
N PRO A 62 -1.44 23.50 -2.42
CA PRO A 62 -2.35 22.36 -2.58
C PRO A 62 -1.67 21.00 -2.62
N LEU A 63 -0.35 20.96 -2.88
CA LEU A 63 0.38 19.69 -3.01
C LEU A 63 1.33 19.47 -1.85
N HIS A 64 1.31 18.24 -1.33
CA HIS A 64 2.31 17.75 -0.40
C HIS A 64 2.84 16.44 -0.97
N CYS A 65 4.12 16.43 -1.38
CA CYS A 65 4.75 15.30 -2.03
C CYS A 65 5.85 14.74 -1.13
N VAL A 66 5.83 13.44 -0.93
CA VAL A 66 6.83 12.74 -0.10
C VAL A 66 7.41 11.59 -0.91
N GLU A 67 8.74 11.57 -1.02
CA GLU A 67 9.45 10.48 -1.68
C GLU A 67 9.52 9.27 -0.76
N ILE A 68 9.13 8.10 -1.27
CA ILE A 68 9.13 6.84 -0.54
C ILE A 68 10.12 5.91 -1.23
N GLU A 69 11.19 5.56 -0.52
CA GLU A 69 12.19 4.65 -1.04
C GLU A 69 11.71 3.21 -0.98
N ARG A 70 12.16 2.42 -1.95
CA ARG A 70 11.88 0.99 -2.00
C ARG A 70 12.54 0.30 -0.80
N ASN A 71 11.75 -0.50 -0.08
CA ASN A 71 12.25 -1.31 1.04
C ASN A 71 12.11 -2.78 0.68
N GLU A 72 13.22 -3.40 0.32
CA GLU A 72 13.25 -4.81 -0.12
C GLU A 72 12.81 -5.77 0.98
N GLU A 73 13.16 -5.49 2.22
CA GLU A 73 12.80 -6.34 3.35
C GLU A 73 11.28 -6.32 3.57
N ASP A 74 10.67 -5.14 3.55
CA ASP A 74 9.22 -5.00 3.69
C ASP A 74 8.49 -5.63 2.52
N ILE A 75 8.99 -5.47 1.29
CA ILE A 75 8.41 -6.10 0.11
C ILE A 75 8.46 -7.62 0.23
N ARG A 76 9.58 -8.17 0.67
CA ARG A 76 9.73 -9.62 0.87
C ARG A 76 8.75 -10.14 1.91
N MET A 77 8.62 -9.44 3.04
CA MET A 77 7.67 -9.80 4.09
C MET A 77 6.24 -9.76 3.58
N MET A 78 5.89 -8.72 2.82
CA MET A 78 4.56 -8.58 2.22
C MET A 78 4.26 -9.73 1.26
N LEU A 79 5.19 -10.06 0.36
CA LEU A 79 5.02 -11.13 -0.60
C LEU A 79 4.90 -12.50 0.08
N ASN A 80 5.64 -12.72 1.17
CA ASN A 80 5.52 -13.94 1.97
C ASN A 80 4.13 -14.07 2.57
N ARG A 81 3.56 -12.98 3.08
CA ARG A 81 2.20 -12.98 3.62
C ARG A 81 1.15 -13.23 2.53
N VAL A 82 1.34 -12.67 1.34
CA VAL A 82 0.46 -12.94 0.20
C VAL A 82 0.51 -14.41 -0.18
N THR A 83 1.71 -15.00 -0.23
CA THR A 83 1.89 -16.43 -0.52
C THR A 83 1.20 -17.31 0.52
N GLU A 84 1.32 -16.98 1.80
CA GLU A 84 0.63 -17.71 2.87
C GLU A 84 -0.89 -17.60 2.75
N ALA A 85 -1.39 -16.40 2.48
CA ALA A 85 -2.82 -16.20 2.27
C ALA A 85 -3.35 -16.99 1.08
N GLU A 86 -2.58 -17.05 -0.01
CA GLU A 86 -2.91 -17.83 -1.20
C GLU A 86 -3.00 -19.32 -0.88
N LYS A 87 -2.04 -19.86 -0.13
CA LYS A 87 -2.07 -21.26 0.30
C LYS A 87 -3.31 -21.59 1.13
N ILE A 88 -3.68 -20.70 2.05
CA ILE A 88 -4.88 -20.86 2.86
C ILE A 88 -6.13 -20.84 1.98
N ALA A 89 -6.20 -19.92 1.04
CA ALA A 89 -7.34 -19.81 0.12
C ALA A 89 -7.48 -21.06 -0.75
N VAL A 90 -6.39 -21.59 -1.29
CA VAL A 90 -6.38 -22.83 -2.07
C VAL A 90 -6.86 -24.00 -1.22
N SER A 91 -6.38 -24.10 0.02
CA SER A 91 -6.78 -25.15 0.96
C SER A 91 -8.29 -25.13 1.23
N ILE A 92 -8.85 -23.93 1.44
CA ILE A 92 -10.29 -23.76 1.66
C ILE A 92 -11.09 -24.19 0.44
N VAL A 93 -10.67 -23.78 -0.76
CA VAL A 93 -11.35 -24.16 -2.02
C VAL A 93 -11.28 -25.67 -2.22
N ASP A 94 -10.13 -26.30 -1.98
CA ASP A 94 -9.97 -27.74 -2.11
C ASP A 94 -10.90 -28.50 -1.15
N ASN A 95 -11.04 -28.02 0.08
CA ASN A 95 -11.95 -28.63 1.05
C ASN A 95 -13.41 -28.52 0.59
N ILE A 96 -13.82 -27.39 0.05
CA ILE A 96 -15.17 -27.19 -0.49
C ILE A 96 -15.43 -28.16 -1.64
N VAL A 97 -14.49 -28.27 -2.58
CA VAL A 97 -14.60 -29.15 -3.72
C VAL A 97 -14.69 -30.61 -3.28
N SER A 98 -13.83 -31.04 -2.34
CA SER A 98 -13.85 -32.40 -1.80
C SER A 98 -15.18 -32.73 -1.11
N ASN A 99 -15.72 -31.81 -0.31
CA ASN A 99 -17.00 -31.99 0.37
C ASN A 99 -18.15 -32.11 -0.63
N ASN A 100 -18.13 -31.33 -1.70
CA ASN A 100 -19.18 -31.43 -2.74
C ASN A 100 -19.08 -32.74 -3.50
N LYS A 101 -17.87 -33.24 -3.80
CA LYS A 101 -17.69 -34.53 -4.45
C LYS A 101 -18.19 -35.68 -3.61
N THR A 102 -17.98 -35.63 -2.29
CA THR A 102 -18.44 -36.68 -1.37
C THR A 102 -19.95 -36.73 -1.22
N LYS A 103 -20.66 -35.65 -1.53
CA LYS A 103 -22.12 -35.58 -1.43
C LYS A 103 -22.83 -36.08 -2.69
N GLU A 104 -22.09 -36.21 -3.76
CA GLU A 104 -22.60 -36.74 -5.03
C GLU A 104 -22.49 -38.29 -5.04
#